data_ef0be8b2d1d71e7d1d23312cc578c83f
#
_entry.id   ef0be8b2d1d71e7d1d23312cc578c83f
#
_cell.length_a   1.000
_cell.length_b   1.000
_cell.length_c   1.000
_cell.angle_alpha   90.00
_cell.angle_beta   90.00
_cell.angle_gamma   90.00
#
_symmetry.space_group_name_H-M   'P 1'
#
loop_
_entity.id
_entity.type
_entity.pdbx_description
1 polymer ?
#
loop_
_entity_poly.entity_id
_entity_poly.type
_entity_poly.pdbx_seq_one_letter_code
_entity_poly.pdbx_strand_id
1 'polypeptide(L)'
;MAATTSRLDAVVSLAKRRGFVFQAGEIYGGSRSAWDYGPLGAELKENIKRQWWQTMVRGREDVVGIDSSVILPKRVWEASGHVAVFTDPLVECTSCHKRFRADHLVEEFEEKKGRAPEGGLAGVNCANCGAKGAWTEPQNFSGLLKTYLGPVDNEEGMHFLRPETAQGIFVNFANVLGASRRKPPFGIGQIGKSFRNEITPGNFIFRTREFEQMEMEFFVEPGTDEDWHQYWIDARTQWYTDLGISADNLRHYEHPAEKLSHYSKRTVDIEYRFGFTGSEWGELEGIANRTDFDLKTHSEASGKDLSYFDQTKNERYYPYVIEPAAGLTRSLMAFLVEAYAEDEAPNAKGGVDVRTVLKLDPRLAPVKAAVLPLSRNENLSPKARDLATQLRKHWNVDFDDAGAIGRRYRRQDEIGTPFCLTVDFDTLDDQAVTVRHRDSMEQERVALDQVEGYLAARLIGS
;
A
#
# COMPACT_ATOMS: atom_id res chain seq x y z
N MET A 1 25.37 -7.54 25.33
CA MET A 1 24.14 -6.74 25.23
C MET A 1 23.34 -7.32 24.08
N ALA A 2 22.13 -7.83 24.32
CA ALA A 2 21.26 -8.22 23.21
C ALA A 2 20.95 -6.96 22.41
N ALA A 3 21.13 -6.99 21.09
CA ALA A 3 20.76 -5.89 20.22
C ALA A 3 19.26 -5.64 20.41
N THR A 4 18.90 -4.41 20.73
CA THR A 4 17.48 -4.01 20.85
C THR A 4 16.87 -4.20 19.46
N THR A 5 15.93 -5.13 19.34
CA THR A 5 15.20 -5.37 18.07
C THR A 5 14.49 -4.08 17.68
N SER A 6 14.67 -3.61 16.46
CA SER A 6 13.96 -2.42 16.00
C SER A 6 12.46 -2.70 15.93
N ARG A 7 11.63 -1.65 16.05
CA ARG A 7 10.16 -1.77 15.88
C ARG A 7 9.81 -2.43 14.55
N LEU A 8 10.51 -2.05 13.49
CA LEU A 8 10.32 -2.63 12.16
C LEU A 8 10.63 -4.13 12.12
N ASP A 9 11.73 -4.57 12.73
CA ASP A 9 12.09 -6.00 12.80
C ASP A 9 11.05 -6.81 13.59
N ALA A 10 10.51 -6.23 14.66
CA ALA A 10 9.45 -6.85 15.45
C ALA A 10 8.17 -7.02 14.62
N VAL A 11 7.78 -5.99 13.86
CA VAL A 11 6.63 -6.03 12.93
C VAL A 11 6.83 -7.06 11.83
N VAL A 12 8.01 -7.11 11.20
CA VAL A 12 8.35 -8.10 10.16
C VAL A 12 8.25 -9.53 10.71
N SER A 13 8.78 -9.75 11.92
CA SER A 13 8.71 -11.04 12.60
C SER A 13 7.25 -11.43 12.90
N LEU A 14 6.44 -10.50 13.44
CA LEU A 14 5.03 -10.70 13.71
C LEU A 14 4.25 -11.02 12.42
N ALA A 15 4.46 -10.23 11.37
CA ALA A 15 3.76 -10.37 10.09
C ALA A 15 3.98 -11.76 9.47
N LYS A 16 5.23 -12.26 9.49
CA LYS A 16 5.56 -13.61 9.02
C LYS A 16 4.94 -14.69 9.91
N ARG A 17 5.13 -14.59 11.21
CA ARG A 17 4.64 -15.59 12.17
C ARG A 17 3.11 -15.71 12.18
N ARG A 18 2.40 -14.59 11.99
CA ARG A 18 0.94 -14.55 12.04
C ARG A 18 0.26 -14.70 10.68
N GLY A 19 1.02 -14.86 9.61
CA GLY A 19 0.46 -15.11 8.30
C GLY A 19 -0.13 -13.87 7.63
N PHE A 20 0.46 -12.72 7.87
CA PHE A 20 0.20 -11.53 7.04
C PHE A 20 0.97 -11.62 5.73
N VAL A 21 2.24 -12.03 5.79
CA VAL A 21 3.11 -12.07 4.62
C VAL A 21 4.02 -13.29 4.66
N PHE A 22 4.17 -13.97 3.54
CA PHE A 22 5.10 -15.09 3.33
C PHE A 22 6.08 -14.75 2.20
N GLN A 23 7.24 -15.37 2.20
CA GLN A 23 8.15 -15.26 1.06
C GLN A 23 7.60 -16.06 -0.13
N ALA A 24 7.48 -15.43 -1.29
CA ALA A 24 6.96 -16.11 -2.47
C ALA A 24 7.88 -17.26 -2.90
N GLY A 25 7.29 -18.43 -3.16
CA GLY A 25 8.02 -19.63 -3.57
C GLY A 25 8.94 -20.18 -2.50
N GLU A 26 8.65 -20.02 -1.22
CA GLU A 26 9.51 -20.39 -0.08
C GLU A 26 9.96 -21.86 -0.14
N ILE A 27 9.09 -22.79 -0.56
CA ILE A 27 9.41 -24.21 -0.70
C ILE A 27 10.49 -24.51 -1.77
N TYR A 28 10.76 -23.56 -2.66
CA TYR A 28 11.82 -23.61 -3.67
C TYR A 28 13.02 -22.70 -3.34
N GLY A 29 13.16 -22.30 -2.07
CA GLY A 29 14.22 -21.39 -1.61
C GLY A 29 13.83 -19.92 -1.59
N GLY A 30 12.62 -19.60 -2.00
CA GLY A 30 12.08 -18.24 -2.01
C GLY A 30 12.62 -17.35 -3.13
N SER A 31 11.76 -16.49 -3.66
CA SER A 31 12.17 -15.43 -4.60
C SER A 31 12.53 -14.16 -3.83
N ARG A 32 13.71 -13.61 -4.12
CA ARG A 32 14.19 -12.41 -3.43
C ARG A 32 13.24 -11.24 -3.68
N SER A 33 12.74 -10.64 -2.58
CA SER A 33 11.83 -9.49 -2.59
C SER A 33 10.55 -9.70 -3.40
N ALA A 34 10.07 -10.95 -3.41
CA ALA A 34 8.74 -11.31 -3.82
C ALA A 34 7.99 -11.86 -2.60
N TRP A 35 6.75 -11.47 -2.42
CA TRP A 35 5.97 -11.74 -1.24
C TRP A 35 4.56 -12.17 -1.58
N ASP A 36 4.09 -13.21 -0.89
CA ASP A 36 2.70 -13.64 -0.89
C ASP A 36 1.99 -13.08 0.33
N TYR A 37 0.76 -12.63 0.17
CA TYR A 37 -0.06 -12.18 1.28
C TYR A 37 -0.85 -13.36 1.80
N GLY A 38 -0.57 -13.74 3.05
CA GLY A 38 -1.27 -14.83 3.72
C GLY A 38 -2.69 -14.44 4.11
N PRO A 39 -3.44 -15.32 4.82
CA PRO A 39 -4.85 -15.09 5.12
C PRO A 39 -5.14 -13.74 5.77
N LEU A 40 -4.35 -13.33 6.78
CA LEU A 40 -4.54 -12.03 7.44
C LEU A 40 -4.08 -10.86 6.57
N GLY A 41 -3.02 -11.04 5.79
CA GLY A 41 -2.53 -10.02 4.87
C GLY A 41 -3.48 -9.75 3.71
N ALA A 42 -4.10 -10.79 3.16
CA ALA A 42 -5.11 -10.67 2.12
C ALA A 42 -6.33 -9.87 2.61
N GLU A 43 -6.84 -10.18 3.81
CA GLU A 43 -7.95 -9.45 4.41
C GLU A 43 -7.60 -8.00 4.74
N LEU A 44 -6.41 -7.74 5.34
CA LEU A 44 -5.95 -6.38 5.60
C LEU A 44 -5.84 -5.56 4.31
N LYS A 45 -5.26 -6.17 3.28
CA LYS A 45 -5.11 -5.55 1.95
C LYS A 45 -6.46 -5.20 1.33
N GLU A 46 -7.42 -6.12 1.40
CA GLU A 46 -8.76 -5.91 0.89
C GLU A 46 -9.51 -4.82 1.68
N ASN A 47 -9.32 -4.76 2.99
CA ASN A 47 -9.91 -3.71 3.82
C ASN A 47 -9.32 -2.31 3.47
N ILE A 48 -8.01 -2.21 3.24
CA ILE A 48 -7.37 -0.94 2.79
C ILE A 48 -7.95 -0.50 1.43
N LYS A 49 -8.05 -1.41 0.46
CA LYS A 49 -8.67 -1.14 -0.85
C LYS A 49 -10.10 -0.64 -0.70
N ARG A 50 -10.89 -1.28 0.18
CA ARG A 50 -12.29 -0.91 0.43
C ARG A 50 -12.38 0.51 0.99
N GLN A 51 -11.52 0.88 1.96
CA GLN A 51 -11.50 2.23 2.52
C GLN A 51 -11.09 3.26 1.45
N TRP A 52 -10.05 2.98 0.66
CA TRP A 52 -9.66 3.87 -0.42
C TRP A 52 -10.76 4.03 -1.48
N TRP A 53 -11.34 2.91 -1.94
CA TRP A 53 -12.39 2.94 -2.95
C TRP A 53 -13.67 3.64 -2.46
N GLN A 54 -13.99 3.47 -1.18
CA GLN A 54 -15.13 4.14 -0.57
C GLN A 54 -14.93 5.65 -0.54
N THR A 55 -13.74 6.12 -0.12
CA THR A 55 -13.47 7.56 0.00
C THR A 55 -13.18 8.25 -1.34
N MET A 56 -12.46 7.56 -2.23
CA MET A 56 -11.98 8.16 -3.49
C MET A 56 -12.99 8.02 -4.63
N VAL A 57 -13.79 6.96 -4.65
CA VAL A 57 -14.69 6.68 -5.78
C VAL A 57 -16.17 6.75 -5.37
N ARG A 58 -16.60 5.92 -4.41
CA ARG A 58 -18.03 5.83 -4.07
C ARG A 58 -18.56 7.00 -3.27
N GLY A 59 -17.74 7.56 -2.39
CA GLY A 59 -18.08 8.70 -1.53
C GLY A 59 -18.07 10.04 -2.25
N ARG A 60 -17.77 10.05 -3.56
CA ARG A 60 -17.66 11.28 -4.37
C ARG A 60 -18.54 11.19 -5.62
N GLU A 61 -19.13 12.31 -5.96
CA GLU A 61 -19.92 12.42 -7.21
C GLU A 61 -19.05 12.80 -8.44
N ASP A 62 -17.80 13.23 -8.22
CA ASP A 62 -16.87 13.69 -9.24
C ASP A 62 -15.79 12.65 -9.58
N VAL A 63 -15.84 11.42 -9.08
CA VAL A 63 -14.89 10.35 -9.40
C VAL A 63 -15.62 9.09 -9.85
N VAL A 64 -15.06 8.41 -10.84
CA VAL A 64 -15.52 7.10 -11.31
C VAL A 64 -14.36 6.09 -11.28
N GLY A 65 -14.68 4.80 -11.30
CA GLY A 65 -13.66 3.76 -11.28
C GLY A 65 -13.48 3.07 -12.63
N ILE A 66 -12.27 2.56 -12.85
CA ILE A 66 -11.93 1.70 -13.99
C ILE A 66 -11.09 0.51 -13.52
N ASP A 67 -11.09 -0.57 -14.28
CA ASP A 67 -10.13 -1.66 -14.18
C ASP A 67 -9.53 -1.93 -15.57
N SER A 68 -8.32 -1.45 -15.81
CA SER A 68 -7.63 -1.57 -17.09
C SER A 68 -6.67 -2.77 -17.11
N SER A 69 -6.31 -3.21 -18.32
CA SER A 69 -5.43 -4.36 -18.52
C SER A 69 -4.04 -4.15 -17.93
N VAL A 70 -3.49 -5.22 -17.33
CA VAL A 70 -2.11 -5.27 -16.82
C VAL A 70 -1.10 -5.29 -17.97
N ILE A 71 -1.40 -6.04 -19.04
CA ILE A 71 -0.55 -6.17 -20.22
C ILE A 71 -1.00 -5.15 -21.25
N LEU A 72 -0.13 -4.21 -21.60
CA LEU A 72 -0.40 -3.16 -22.58
C LEU A 72 0.61 -3.22 -23.71
N PRO A 73 0.20 -2.82 -24.93
CA PRO A 73 1.08 -2.75 -26.09
C PRO A 73 2.28 -1.85 -25.87
N LYS A 74 3.44 -2.23 -26.41
CA LYS A 74 4.69 -1.45 -26.37
C LYS A 74 4.48 0.02 -26.72
N ARG A 75 3.63 0.31 -27.70
CA ARG A 75 3.34 1.66 -28.18
C ARG A 75 2.78 2.61 -27.10
N VAL A 76 2.04 2.09 -26.12
CA VAL A 76 1.55 2.89 -24.97
C VAL A 76 2.74 3.42 -24.17
N TRP A 77 3.74 2.56 -23.92
CA TRP A 77 4.92 2.88 -23.12
C TRP A 77 5.97 3.67 -23.90
N GLU A 78 5.99 3.57 -25.21
CA GLU A 78 6.75 4.45 -26.10
C GLU A 78 6.16 5.86 -26.08
N ALA A 79 4.85 5.99 -26.22
CA ALA A 79 4.15 7.27 -26.21
C ALA A 79 4.33 8.01 -24.87
N SER A 80 4.15 7.32 -23.74
CA SER A 80 4.32 7.91 -22.40
C SER A 80 5.79 8.18 -22.02
N GLY A 81 6.76 7.80 -22.85
CA GLY A 81 8.18 7.98 -22.59
C GLY A 81 8.85 6.89 -21.75
N HIS A 82 8.09 5.96 -21.14
CA HIS A 82 8.66 4.94 -20.24
C HIS A 82 9.72 4.07 -20.90
N VAL A 83 9.58 3.73 -22.18
CA VAL A 83 10.59 2.93 -22.89
C VAL A 83 11.93 3.66 -22.99
N ALA A 84 11.90 4.99 -23.11
CA ALA A 84 13.11 5.81 -23.26
C ALA A 84 13.77 6.18 -21.93
N VAL A 85 12.97 6.52 -20.90
CA VAL A 85 13.49 7.11 -19.66
C VAL A 85 13.46 6.15 -18.46
N PHE A 86 12.68 5.07 -18.50
CA PHE A 86 12.59 4.10 -17.41
C PHE A 86 13.74 3.08 -17.46
N THR A 87 14.98 3.64 -17.50
CA THR A 87 16.22 2.89 -17.54
C THR A 87 17.17 3.41 -16.48
N ASP A 88 17.80 2.52 -15.75
CA ASP A 88 18.78 2.86 -14.73
C ASP A 88 20.20 2.51 -15.23
N PRO A 89 21.21 3.35 -15.03
CA PRO A 89 22.60 3.01 -15.31
C PRO A 89 23.10 2.01 -14.27
N LEU A 90 23.25 0.74 -14.66
CA LEU A 90 23.68 -0.34 -13.80
C LEU A 90 25.17 -0.58 -13.92
N VAL A 91 25.87 -0.68 -12.80
CA VAL A 91 27.29 -1.11 -12.72
C VAL A 91 27.41 -2.33 -11.82
N GLU A 92 28.41 -3.18 -12.12
CA GLU A 92 28.76 -4.33 -11.30
C GLU A 92 30.13 -4.08 -10.66
N CYS A 93 30.25 -4.38 -9.36
CA CYS A 93 31.55 -4.40 -8.71
C CYS A 93 32.36 -5.60 -9.19
N THR A 94 33.51 -5.38 -9.83
CA THR A 94 34.35 -6.45 -10.38
C THR A 94 35.00 -7.34 -9.31
N SER A 95 34.97 -6.90 -8.03
CA SER A 95 35.53 -7.67 -6.91
C SER A 95 34.51 -8.57 -6.20
N CYS A 96 33.26 -8.13 -6.03
CA CYS A 96 32.25 -8.89 -5.30
C CYS A 96 31.03 -9.25 -6.12
N HIS A 97 30.98 -8.87 -7.39
CA HIS A 97 29.91 -9.14 -8.37
C HIS A 97 28.51 -8.65 -7.95
N LYS A 98 28.45 -7.73 -6.98
CA LYS A 98 27.19 -7.05 -6.66
C LYS A 98 26.94 -5.88 -7.59
N ARG A 99 25.67 -5.69 -7.93
CA ARG A 99 25.20 -4.65 -8.86
C ARG A 99 24.60 -3.49 -8.11
N PHE A 100 24.81 -2.29 -8.64
CA PHE A 100 24.39 -1.02 -8.07
C PHE A 100 23.96 -0.06 -9.17
N ARG A 101 23.12 0.89 -8.84
CA ARG A 101 22.86 2.05 -9.71
C ARG A 101 24.05 2.99 -9.64
N ALA A 102 24.55 3.35 -10.80
CA ALA A 102 25.72 4.22 -10.91
C ALA A 102 25.48 5.63 -10.38
N ASP A 103 24.30 6.18 -10.69
CA ASP A 103 23.84 7.49 -10.22
C ASP A 103 23.71 7.54 -8.69
N HIS A 104 23.06 6.57 -8.07
CA HIS A 104 22.93 6.51 -6.60
C HIS A 104 24.28 6.38 -5.88
N LEU A 105 25.23 5.65 -6.45
CA LEU A 105 26.57 5.56 -5.88
C LEU A 105 27.29 6.92 -5.83
N VAL A 106 27.08 7.74 -6.86
CA VAL A 106 27.65 9.09 -6.94
C VAL A 106 26.91 10.02 -5.96
N GLU A 107 25.59 10.01 -5.96
CA GLU A 107 24.75 10.81 -5.03
C GLU A 107 25.09 10.51 -3.56
N GLU A 108 25.13 9.25 -3.17
CA GLU A 108 25.51 8.84 -1.80
C GLU A 108 26.92 9.28 -1.41
N PHE A 109 27.85 9.28 -2.38
CA PHE A 109 29.20 9.78 -2.14
C PHE A 109 29.19 11.28 -1.91
N GLU A 110 28.45 12.03 -2.73
CA GLU A 110 28.32 13.49 -2.62
C GLU A 110 27.67 13.88 -1.29
N GLU A 111 26.60 13.23 -0.90
CA GLU A 111 25.93 13.43 0.39
C GLU A 111 26.87 13.19 1.58
N LYS A 112 27.66 12.10 1.54
CA LYS A 112 28.57 11.73 2.62
C LYS A 112 29.84 12.58 2.67
N LYS A 113 30.30 13.13 1.54
CA LYS A 113 31.60 13.82 1.42
C LYS A 113 31.49 15.32 1.15
N GLY A 114 30.29 15.81 0.81
CA GLY A 114 30.05 17.23 0.45
C GLY A 114 30.74 17.66 -0.86
N ARG A 115 31.15 16.71 -1.71
CA ARG A 115 31.82 16.98 -3.00
C ARG A 115 31.61 15.81 -3.96
N ALA A 116 31.64 16.09 -5.26
CA ALA A 116 31.63 15.05 -6.28
C ALA A 116 32.86 14.13 -6.22
N PRO A 117 32.75 12.85 -6.58
CA PRO A 117 33.88 11.92 -6.59
C PRO A 117 34.84 12.25 -7.73
N GLU A 118 36.13 12.35 -7.41
CA GLU A 118 37.20 12.57 -8.39
C GLU A 118 37.29 11.37 -9.36
N GLY A 119 37.19 11.61 -10.66
CA GLY A 119 37.16 10.56 -11.68
C GLY A 119 35.81 9.82 -11.76
N GLY A 120 34.72 10.41 -11.28
CA GLY A 120 33.38 9.83 -11.32
C GLY A 120 33.30 8.53 -10.51
N LEU A 121 32.71 7.47 -11.06
CA LEU A 121 32.57 6.16 -10.40
C LEU A 121 33.90 5.56 -9.95
N ALA A 122 35.02 5.83 -10.64
CA ALA A 122 36.33 5.35 -10.25
C ALA A 122 36.79 5.91 -8.87
N GLY A 123 36.22 7.03 -8.44
CA GLY A 123 36.44 7.63 -7.12
C GLY A 123 35.57 7.04 -6.00
N VAL A 124 34.59 6.21 -6.32
CA VAL A 124 33.62 5.65 -5.36
C VAL A 124 34.02 4.22 -4.96
N ASN A 125 34.02 3.94 -3.66
CA ASN A 125 34.26 2.60 -3.15
C ASN A 125 32.97 1.76 -3.19
N CYS A 126 33.11 0.46 -3.43
CA CYS A 126 31.98 -0.46 -3.36
C CYS A 126 31.37 -0.47 -1.94
N ALA A 127 30.08 -0.16 -1.84
CA ALA A 127 29.37 -0.15 -0.58
C ALA A 127 29.29 -1.53 0.11
N ASN A 128 29.48 -2.62 -0.65
CA ASN A 128 29.43 -3.98 -0.11
C ASN A 128 30.82 -4.52 0.35
N CYS A 129 31.86 -4.35 -0.46
CA CYS A 129 33.15 -4.97 -0.18
C CYS A 129 34.28 -3.96 0.04
N GLY A 130 34.03 -2.66 -0.11
CA GLY A 130 35.02 -1.60 0.05
C GLY A 130 36.03 -1.46 -1.09
N ALA A 131 36.01 -2.29 -2.13
CA ALA A 131 36.91 -2.20 -3.27
C ALA A 131 36.82 -0.84 -3.94
N LYS A 132 37.96 -0.18 -4.18
CA LYS A 132 38.04 1.16 -4.74
C LYS A 132 37.99 1.14 -6.26
N GLY A 133 37.09 1.88 -6.87
CA GLY A 133 37.00 2.08 -8.31
C GLY A 133 36.80 0.82 -9.14
N ALA A 134 36.35 -0.26 -8.53
CA ALA A 134 36.22 -1.57 -9.15
C ALA A 134 34.85 -1.77 -9.81
N TRP A 135 34.58 -0.98 -10.84
CA TRP A 135 33.27 -0.96 -11.52
C TRP A 135 33.37 -1.36 -12.98
N THR A 136 32.35 -2.04 -13.47
CA THR A 136 32.15 -2.23 -14.92
C THR A 136 31.70 -0.91 -15.55
N GLU A 137 31.76 -0.83 -16.87
CA GLU A 137 31.09 0.23 -17.62
C GLU A 137 29.59 0.20 -17.32
N PRO A 138 28.93 1.37 -17.16
CA PRO A 138 27.49 1.46 -16.96
C PRO A 138 26.71 0.84 -18.12
N GLN A 139 25.74 0.00 -17.81
CA GLN A 139 24.82 -0.57 -18.78
C GLN A 139 23.41 -0.13 -18.46
N ASN A 140 22.64 0.28 -19.45
CA ASN A 140 21.25 0.63 -19.28
C ASN A 140 20.41 -0.59 -18.93
N PHE A 141 19.79 -0.56 -17.76
CA PHE A 141 18.93 -1.60 -17.26
C PHE A 141 17.46 -1.13 -17.37
N SER A 142 16.64 -1.87 -18.10
CA SER A 142 15.23 -1.53 -18.23
C SER A 142 14.45 -1.88 -16.95
N GLY A 143 13.77 -0.88 -16.40
CA GLY A 143 12.82 -1.07 -15.30
C GLY A 143 11.50 -1.74 -15.72
N LEU A 144 11.24 -1.84 -17.03
CA LEU A 144 10.05 -2.49 -17.57
C LEU A 144 10.22 -4.01 -17.64
N LEU A 145 9.19 -4.76 -17.20
CA LEU A 145 9.09 -6.20 -17.38
C LEU A 145 8.41 -6.52 -18.71
N LYS A 146 9.09 -7.27 -19.57
CA LYS A 146 8.61 -7.68 -20.90
C LYS A 146 7.87 -9.00 -20.84
N THR A 147 6.90 -9.17 -21.72
CA THR A 147 6.25 -10.43 -22.04
C THR A 147 5.94 -10.50 -23.53
N TYR A 148 5.61 -11.68 -24.03
CA TYR A 148 5.26 -11.89 -25.42
C TYR A 148 3.86 -12.50 -25.52
N LEU A 149 3.02 -11.94 -26.40
CA LEU A 149 1.71 -12.49 -26.73
C LEU A 149 1.78 -13.12 -28.11
N GLY A 150 1.16 -14.30 -28.24
CA GLY A 150 1.19 -15.06 -29.49
C GLY A 150 2.19 -16.24 -29.45
N PRO A 151 2.28 -17.01 -30.55
CA PRO A 151 3.04 -18.25 -30.58
C PRO A 151 4.57 -18.09 -30.77
N VAL A 152 5.04 -16.88 -31.08
CA VAL A 152 6.45 -16.60 -31.38
C VAL A 152 6.92 -15.37 -30.64
N ASP A 153 8.09 -15.48 -30.01
CA ASP A 153 8.74 -14.36 -29.33
C ASP A 153 9.40 -13.46 -30.37
N ASN A 154 8.70 -12.41 -30.79
CA ASN A 154 9.16 -11.42 -31.75
C ASN A 154 8.77 -10.00 -31.32
N GLU A 155 9.27 -8.99 -32.04
CA GLU A 155 8.96 -7.58 -31.73
C GLU A 155 7.46 -7.24 -31.85
N GLU A 156 6.73 -7.89 -32.74
CA GLU A 156 5.28 -7.67 -32.93
C GLU A 156 4.48 -8.17 -31.73
N GLY A 157 4.88 -9.32 -31.15
CA GLY A 157 4.26 -9.92 -29.97
C GLY A 157 4.73 -9.29 -28.66
N MET A 158 5.72 -8.39 -28.67
CA MET A 158 6.28 -7.83 -27.44
C MET A 158 5.32 -6.85 -26.76
N HIS A 159 5.03 -7.14 -25.52
CA HIS A 159 4.20 -6.33 -24.62
C HIS A 159 4.94 -6.09 -23.30
N PHE A 160 4.43 -5.16 -22.49
CA PHE A 160 4.97 -4.91 -21.15
C PHE A 160 3.90 -5.12 -20.09
N LEU A 161 4.34 -5.65 -18.95
CA LEU A 161 3.58 -5.55 -17.71
C LEU A 161 3.66 -4.09 -17.25
N ARG A 162 2.52 -3.49 -16.95
CA ARG A 162 2.45 -2.06 -16.60
C ARG A 162 3.31 -1.73 -15.37
N PRO A 163 4.17 -0.71 -15.41
CA PRO A 163 4.93 -0.23 -14.27
C PRO A 163 4.13 0.70 -13.34
N GLU A 164 2.96 1.17 -13.82
CA GLU A 164 2.00 2.04 -13.14
C GLU A 164 0.59 1.82 -13.69
N THR A 165 -0.41 2.23 -12.94
CA THR A 165 -1.81 2.11 -13.36
C THR A 165 -2.31 3.33 -14.15
N ALA A 166 -1.60 4.47 -14.11
CA ALA A 166 -1.96 5.74 -14.74
C ALA A 166 -2.22 5.63 -16.24
N GLN A 167 -1.32 4.99 -16.99
CA GLN A 167 -1.43 4.95 -18.47
C GLN A 167 -2.69 4.24 -18.94
N GLY A 168 -3.15 3.22 -18.18
CA GLY A 168 -4.43 2.57 -18.44
C GLY A 168 -5.62 3.51 -18.30
N ILE A 169 -5.51 4.52 -17.44
CA ILE A 169 -6.54 5.56 -17.27
C ILE A 169 -6.50 6.53 -18.45
N PHE A 170 -5.32 7.05 -18.80
CA PHE A 170 -5.19 8.03 -19.91
C PHE A 170 -5.67 7.49 -21.25
N VAL A 171 -5.30 6.27 -21.63
CA VAL A 171 -5.75 5.68 -22.90
C VAL A 171 -7.25 5.39 -22.93
N ASN A 172 -7.91 5.35 -21.77
CA ASN A 172 -9.35 5.18 -21.64
C ASN A 172 -10.10 6.48 -21.36
N PHE A 173 -9.43 7.63 -21.30
CA PHE A 173 -10.06 8.91 -20.95
C PHE A 173 -11.31 9.20 -21.77
N ALA A 174 -11.22 9.14 -23.10
CA ALA A 174 -12.35 9.40 -23.99
C ALA A 174 -13.50 8.39 -23.82
N ASN A 175 -13.17 7.10 -23.59
CA ASN A 175 -14.17 6.06 -23.33
C ASN A 175 -14.94 6.33 -22.05
N VAL A 176 -14.23 6.66 -20.97
CA VAL A 176 -14.83 6.94 -19.67
C VAL A 176 -15.63 8.24 -19.70
N LEU A 177 -15.09 9.30 -20.32
CA LEU A 177 -15.77 10.57 -20.47
C LEU A 177 -17.13 10.39 -21.18
N GLY A 178 -17.13 9.65 -22.30
CA GLY A 178 -18.34 9.37 -23.08
C GLY A 178 -19.35 8.51 -22.33
N ALA A 179 -18.90 7.46 -21.65
CA ALA A 179 -19.75 6.53 -20.93
C ALA A 179 -20.34 7.10 -19.63
N SER A 180 -19.54 7.87 -18.87
CA SER A 180 -19.93 8.41 -17.56
C SER A 180 -20.62 9.78 -17.63
N ARG A 181 -20.53 10.47 -18.77
CA ARG A 181 -21.05 11.85 -18.97
C ARG A 181 -20.50 12.85 -17.96
N ARG A 182 -19.28 12.63 -17.47
CA ARG A 182 -18.61 13.53 -16.54
C ARG A 182 -18.02 14.74 -17.28
N LYS A 183 -17.76 15.78 -16.51
CA LYS A 183 -17.10 17.01 -16.97
C LYS A 183 -15.97 17.33 -16.01
N PRO A 184 -14.85 17.91 -16.47
CA PRO A 184 -13.86 18.47 -15.55
C PRO A 184 -14.50 19.54 -14.62
N PRO A 185 -14.15 19.55 -13.32
CA PRO A 185 -13.23 18.63 -12.67
C PRO A 185 -13.86 17.23 -12.41
N PHE A 186 -13.17 16.15 -12.80
CA PHE A 186 -13.56 14.80 -12.44
C PHE A 186 -12.35 13.85 -12.41
N GLY A 187 -12.45 12.76 -11.67
CA GLY A 187 -11.40 11.77 -11.54
C GLY A 187 -11.78 10.39 -12.07
N ILE A 188 -10.73 9.63 -12.43
CA ILE A 188 -10.84 8.21 -12.77
C ILE A 188 -9.88 7.44 -11.85
N GLY A 189 -10.43 6.64 -10.94
CA GLY A 189 -9.65 5.85 -9.97
C GLY A 189 -9.47 4.40 -10.39
N GLN A 190 -8.33 3.82 -10.06
CA GLN A 190 -8.02 2.41 -10.27
C GLN A 190 -7.21 1.84 -9.12
N ILE A 191 -7.48 0.58 -8.80
CA ILE A 191 -6.63 -0.24 -7.94
C ILE A 191 -6.13 -1.40 -8.77
N GLY A 192 -4.81 -1.66 -8.76
CA GLY A 192 -4.29 -2.77 -9.53
C GLY A 192 -2.82 -3.05 -9.31
N LYS A 193 -2.40 -4.22 -9.78
CA LYS A 193 -0.99 -4.63 -9.77
C LYS A 193 -0.18 -3.83 -10.78
N SER A 194 1.03 -3.49 -10.37
CA SER A 194 2.08 -2.87 -11.19
C SER A 194 3.40 -3.61 -10.99
N PHE A 195 4.30 -3.49 -11.96
CA PHE A 195 5.49 -4.31 -12.05
C PHE A 195 6.70 -3.45 -12.43
N ARG A 196 7.72 -3.45 -11.57
CA ARG A 196 8.98 -2.75 -11.85
C ARG A 196 10.14 -3.69 -11.63
N ASN A 197 11.04 -3.78 -12.60
CA ASN A 197 12.22 -4.63 -12.51
C ASN A 197 13.27 -3.97 -11.62
N GLU A 198 12.99 -3.91 -10.33
CA GLU A 198 13.86 -3.26 -9.33
C GLU A 198 15.24 -3.92 -9.26
N ILE A 199 16.30 -3.11 -9.30
CA ILE A 199 17.69 -3.54 -9.18
C ILE A 199 18.00 -3.92 -7.72
N THR A 200 17.58 -3.07 -6.79
CA THR A 200 17.80 -3.20 -5.34
C THR A 200 16.50 -3.28 -4.57
N PRO A 201 15.69 -4.34 -4.79
CA PRO A 201 14.48 -4.50 -4.01
C PRO A 201 14.84 -4.78 -2.54
N GLY A 202 14.01 -4.33 -1.60
CA GLY A 202 14.32 -4.51 -0.18
C GLY A 202 13.33 -3.82 0.77
N ASN A 203 13.75 -3.73 2.02
CA ASN A 203 12.95 -3.20 3.11
C ASN A 203 11.58 -3.90 3.23
N PHE A 204 11.61 -5.24 3.31
CA PHE A 204 10.44 -6.09 3.41
C PHE A 204 9.51 -5.88 2.19
N ILE A 205 8.23 -5.51 2.40
CA ILE A 205 7.25 -5.25 1.33
C ILE A 205 7.26 -3.81 0.82
N PHE A 206 8.21 -2.97 1.25
CA PHE A 206 8.28 -1.57 0.84
C PHE A 206 8.70 -1.40 -0.63
N ARG A 207 9.71 -2.18 -1.08
CA ARG A 207 10.20 -2.13 -2.47
C ARG A 207 10.27 -3.54 -3.05
N THR A 208 9.30 -3.87 -3.88
CA THR A 208 9.11 -5.18 -4.51
C THR A 208 8.94 -5.01 -6.02
N ARG A 209 9.17 -6.11 -6.78
CA ARG A 209 9.03 -6.07 -8.24
C ARG A 209 7.57 -6.17 -8.71
N GLU A 210 6.74 -6.81 -7.92
CA GLU A 210 5.29 -6.87 -8.08
C GLU A 210 4.66 -6.20 -6.86
N PHE A 211 3.81 -5.18 -7.08
CA PHE A 211 3.16 -4.42 -6.03
C PHE A 211 1.76 -4.01 -6.48
N GLU A 212 0.98 -3.40 -5.61
CA GLU A 212 -0.31 -2.82 -5.97
C GLU A 212 -0.31 -1.32 -5.72
N GLN A 213 -0.95 -0.59 -6.63
CA GLN A 213 -1.21 0.84 -6.54
C GLN A 213 -2.71 1.08 -6.38
N MET A 214 -3.03 2.16 -5.68
CA MET A 214 -4.33 2.81 -5.62
C MET A 214 -4.13 4.22 -6.19
N GLU A 215 -4.52 4.43 -7.43
CA GLU A 215 -4.17 5.61 -8.21
C GLU A 215 -5.41 6.26 -8.80
N MET A 216 -5.41 7.58 -8.89
CA MET A 216 -6.51 8.33 -9.45
C MET A 216 -5.97 9.50 -10.27
N GLU A 217 -6.47 9.63 -11.48
CA GLU A 217 -6.17 10.78 -12.34
C GLU A 217 -7.35 11.75 -12.27
N PHE A 218 -7.09 12.92 -11.72
CA PHE A 218 -8.11 13.96 -11.56
C PHE A 218 -7.92 15.03 -12.61
N PHE A 219 -8.86 15.11 -13.54
CA PHE A 219 -8.83 15.97 -14.71
C PHE A 219 -9.46 17.32 -14.39
N VAL A 220 -8.70 18.40 -14.56
CA VAL A 220 -9.10 19.76 -14.20
C VAL A 220 -8.91 20.73 -15.36
N GLU A 221 -9.58 21.88 -15.30
CA GLU A 221 -9.35 22.96 -16.24
C GLU A 221 -7.97 23.57 -16.02
N PRO A 222 -7.17 23.82 -17.10
CA PRO A 222 -5.89 24.51 -16.98
C PRO A 222 -6.00 25.84 -16.23
N GLY A 223 -5.08 26.07 -15.29
CA GLY A 223 -5.09 27.25 -14.41
C GLY A 223 -5.81 27.06 -13.09
N THR A 224 -6.49 25.91 -12.86
CA THR A 224 -7.06 25.53 -11.56
C THR A 224 -6.26 24.41 -10.89
N ASP A 225 -5.22 23.97 -11.54
CA ASP A 225 -4.41 22.81 -11.19
C ASP A 225 -3.67 22.93 -9.85
N GLU A 226 -3.21 24.13 -9.48
CA GLU A 226 -2.48 24.34 -8.22
C GLU A 226 -3.40 24.20 -7.01
N ASP A 227 -4.62 24.76 -7.08
CA ASP A 227 -5.62 24.64 -6.01
C ASP A 227 -6.05 23.16 -5.84
N TRP A 228 -6.29 22.46 -6.95
CA TRP A 228 -6.62 21.04 -6.91
C TRP A 228 -5.46 20.15 -6.43
N HIS A 229 -4.22 20.52 -6.77
CA HIS A 229 -3.05 19.81 -6.25
C HIS A 229 -2.97 19.92 -4.72
N GLN A 230 -3.12 21.14 -4.18
CA GLN A 230 -3.14 21.33 -2.73
C GLN A 230 -4.32 20.63 -2.06
N TYR A 231 -5.52 20.69 -2.65
CA TYR A 231 -6.69 19.97 -2.15
C TYR A 231 -6.42 18.47 -2.01
N TRP A 232 -5.78 17.85 -3.02
CA TRP A 232 -5.52 16.41 -2.97
C TRP A 232 -4.41 16.07 -1.98
N ILE A 233 -3.39 16.90 -1.78
CA ILE A 233 -2.39 16.73 -0.71
C ILE A 233 -3.09 16.65 0.65
N ASP A 234 -3.97 17.61 0.95
CA ASP A 234 -4.67 17.71 2.23
C ASP A 234 -5.64 16.52 2.41
N ALA A 235 -6.45 16.22 1.40
CA ALA A 235 -7.43 15.15 1.44
C ALA A 235 -6.77 13.77 1.61
N ARG A 236 -5.63 13.55 0.97
CA ARG A 236 -4.90 12.27 1.09
C ARG A 236 -4.20 12.13 2.43
N THR A 237 -3.60 13.19 2.94
CA THR A 237 -3.03 13.21 4.29
C THR A 237 -4.08 12.91 5.34
N GLN A 238 -5.26 13.54 5.24
CA GLN A 238 -6.38 13.30 6.13
C GLN A 238 -6.86 11.84 6.09
N TRP A 239 -6.87 11.20 4.92
CA TRP A 239 -7.27 9.79 4.80
C TRP A 239 -6.37 8.85 5.62
N TYR A 240 -5.06 9.07 5.64
CA TYR A 240 -4.15 8.28 6.47
C TYR A 240 -4.37 8.51 7.96
N THR A 241 -4.58 9.75 8.37
CA THR A 241 -4.82 10.07 9.79
C THR A 241 -6.18 9.57 10.27
N ASP A 242 -7.21 9.61 9.44
CA ASP A 242 -8.54 9.06 9.74
C ASP A 242 -8.52 7.53 9.93
N LEU A 243 -7.54 6.85 9.36
CA LEU A 243 -7.32 5.41 9.50
C LEU A 243 -6.27 5.04 10.56
N GLY A 244 -5.86 6.02 11.38
CA GLY A 244 -5.07 5.79 12.58
C GLY A 244 -3.56 6.02 12.44
N ILE A 245 -3.06 6.53 11.31
CA ILE A 245 -1.66 6.99 11.22
C ILE A 245 -1.53 8.30 12.00
N SER A 246 -0.57 8.36 12.93
CA SER A 246 -0.27 9.62 13.65
C SER A 246 0.27 10.68 12.70
N ALA A 247 -0.24 11.92 12.82
CA ALA A 247 0.28 13.05 12.06
C ALA A 247 1.78 13.30 12.30
N ASP A 248 2.29 12.98 13.50
CA ASP A 248 3.72 13.08 13.82
C ASP A 248 4.60 12.10 13.05
N ASN A 249 4.00 11.07 12.47
CA ASN A 249 4.67 10.06 11.65
C ASN A 249 4.47 10.27 10.14
N LEU A 250 3.83 11.39 9.75
CA LEU A 250 3.68 11.82 8.36
C LEU A 250 4.45 13.12 8.12
N ARG A 251 4.95 13.28 6.91
CA ARG A 251 5.46 14.56 6.43
C ARG A 251 5.20 14.72 4.93
N HIS A 252 5.22 15.96 4.48
CA HIS A 252 5.24 16.28 3.05
C HIS A 252 6.67 16.50 2.59
N TYR A 253 7.06 15.84 1.51
CA TYR A 253 8.33 16.07 0.82
C TYR A 253 8.02 16.62 -0.56
N GLU A 254 8.29 17.91 -0.76
CA GLU A 254 8.17 18.55 -2.07
C GLU A 254 9.44 18.31 -2.88
N HIS A 255 9.27 17.75 -4.09
CA HIS A 255 10.38 17.46 -4.97
C HIS A 255 11.00 18.74 -5.51
N PRO A 256 12.32 18.91 -5.40
CA PRO A 256 13.01 20.02 -6.04
C PRO A 256 12.92 19.89 -7.57
N ALA A 257 12.99 21.03 -8.28
CA ALA A 257 12.73 21.09 -9.72
C ALA A 257 13.60 20.12 -10.55
N GLU A 258 14.85 19.89 -10.13
CA GLU A 258 15.79 18.99 -10.78
C GLU A 258 15.45 17.49 -10.61
N LYS A 259 14.59 17.15 -9.66
CA LYS A 259 14.14 15.77 -9.39
C LYS A 259 12.73 15.47 -9.92
N LEU A 260 12.06 16.46 -10.50
CA LEU A 260 10.74 16.26 -11.08
C LEU A 260 10.79 15.30 -12.29
N SER A 261 9.81 14.44 -12.37
CA SER A 261 9.58 13.66 -13.59
C SER A 261 9.31 14.57 -14.78
N HIS A 262 9.67 14.12 -15.98
CA HIS A 262 9.57 14.90 -17.22
C HIS A 262 8.15 15.40 -17.56
N TYR A 263 7.14 14.80 -16.97
CA TYR A 263 5.72 15.14 -17.14
C TYR A 263 5.17 16.03 -16.01
N SER A 264 5.91 16.23 -14.94
CA SER A 264 5.39 16.88 -13.72
C SER A 264 5.83 18.35 -13.60
N LYS A 265 4.86 19.22 -13.33
CA LYS A 265 5.07 20.61 -12.94
C LYS A 265 5.43 20.75 -11.45
N ARG A 266 4.83 19.92 -10.61
CA ARG A 266 5.02 19.87 -9.16
C ARG A 266 4.69 18.47 -8.64
N THR A 267 5.49 17.96 -7.72
CA THR A 267 5.23 16.68 -7.04
C THR A 267 5.48 16.84 -5.54
N VAL A 268 4.55 16.34 -4.73
CA VAL A 268 4.68 16.26 -3.28
C VAL A 268 4.42 14.82 -2.85
N ASP A 269 5.37 14.25 -2.12
CA ASP A 269 5.17 12.93 -1.50
C ASP A 269 4.63 13.09 -0.08
N ILE A 270 3.65 12.27 0.27
CA ILE A 270 3.31 11.97 1.65
C ILE A 270 4.22 10.84 2.08
N GLU A 271 5.14 11.13 3.00
CA GLU A 271 6.09 10.16 3.54
C GLU A 271 5.71 9.73 4.96
N TYR A 272 5.97 8.46 5.28
CA TYR A 272 5.79 7.89 6.61
C TYR A 272 7.15 7.54 7.24
N ARG A 273 7.24 7.68 8.57
CA ARG A 273 8.43 7.36 9.37
C ARG A 273 8.55 5.86 9.61
N PHE A 274 9.10 5.14 8.65
CA PHE A 274 9.33 3.69 8.76
C PHE A 274 10.49 3.30 9.69
N GLY A 275 11.48 4.18 9.87
CA GLY A 275 12.69 3.90 10.64
C GLY A 275 13.64 2.93 9.93
N PHE A 276 13.78 3.03 8.60
CA PHE A 276 14.73 2.22 7.85
C PHE A 276 16.18 2.57 8.21
N THR A 277 17.08 1.59 8.09
CA THR A 277 18.51 1.87 8.20
C THR A 277 18.97 2.76 7.03
N GLY A 278 19.46 3.96 7.36
CA GLY A 278 19.95 4.93 6.38
C GLY A 278 18.90 5.94 5.90
N SER A 279 17.61 5.71 6.10
CA SER A 279 16.55 6.68 5.86
C SER A 279 15.40 6.45 6.82
N GLU A 280 15.06 7.44 7.60
CA GLU A 280 13.95 7.33 8.57
C GLU A 280 12.58 7.32 7.87
N TRP A 281 12.49 8.02 6.75
CA TRP A 281 11.27 8.29 6.02
C TRP A 281 11.18 7.49 4.73
N GLY A 282 9.98 7.19 4.30
CA GLY A 282 9.69 6.53 3.04
C GLY A 282 8.34 6.97 2.46
N GLU A 283 8.30 7.12 1.16
CA GLU A 283 7.13 7.52 0.41
C GLU A 283 5.98 6.52 0.56
N LEU A 284 4.78 7.01 0.92
CA LEU A 284 3.51 6.28 0.88
C LEU A 284 2.73 6.57 -0.39
N GLU A 285 2.65 7.84 -0.75
CA GLU A 285 1.81 8.34 -1.83
C GLU A 285 2.46 9.56 -2.46
N GLY A 286 2.65 9.53 -3.77
CA GLY A 286 3.06 10.69 -4.55
C GLY A 286 1.84 11.43 -5.07
N ILE A 287 1.85 12.77 -5.02
CA ILE A 287 0.80 13.60 -5.61
C ILE A 287 1.45 14.53 -6.61
N ALA A 288 1.23 14.25 -7.90
CA ALA A 288 1.85 14.95 -9.01
C ALA A 288 0.84 15.83 -9.77
N ASN A 289 1.28 17.03 -10.14
CA ASN A 289 0.62 17.83 -11.17
C ASN A 289 1.28 17.51 -12.51
N ARG A 290 0.63 16.66 -13.31
CA ARG A 290 1.13 16.13 -14.59
C ARG A 290 0.85 17.06 -15.77
N THR A 291 0.18 18.18 -15.54
CA THR A 291 -0.28 19.09 -16.59
C THR A 291 -1.15 18.36 -17.65
N ASP A 292 -1.04 18.70 -18.91
CA ASP A 292 -1.74 18.06 -20.04
C ASP A 292 -0.86 17.05 -20.80
N PHE A 293 0.30 16.71 -20.23
CA PHE A 293 1.35 15.93 -20.91
C PHE A 293 0.82 14.59 -21.47
N ASP A 294 0.21 13.75 -20.62
CA ASP A 294 -0.20 12.40 -21.02
C ASP A 294 -1.29 12.40 -22.10
N LEU A 295 -2.33 13.25 -21.94
CA LEU A 295 -3.43 13.34 -22.91
C LEU A 295 -2.94 13.84 -24.27
N LYS A 296 -2.07 14.84 -24.29
CA LYS A 296 -1.44 15.32 -25.53
C LYS A 296 -0.59 14.27 -26.20
N THR A 297 0.31 13.66 -25.45
CA THR A 297 1.26 12.66 -25.95
C THR A 297 0.54 11.46 -26.55
N HIS A 298 -0.49 10.95 -25.85
CA HIS A 298 -1.32 9.86 -26.36
C HIS A 298 -2.17 10.28 -27.56
N SER A 299 -2.66 11.52 -27.60
CA SER A 299 -3.37 12.04 -28.78
C SER A 299 -2.47 12.05 -30.01
N GLU A 300 -1.28 12.59 -29.88
CA GLU A 300 -0.28 12.67 -30.96
C GLU A 300 0.16 11.27 -31.44
N ALA A 301 0.51 10.39 -30.49
CA ALA A 301 0.98 9.04 -30.81
C ALA A 301 -0.10 8.14 -31.42
N SER A 302 -1.35 8.28 -31.01
CA SER A 302 -2.47 7.44 -31.47
C SER A 302 -3.23 8.02 -32.65
N GLY A 303 -3.17 9.33 -32.85
CA GLY A 303 -4.01 10.09 -33.79
C GLY A 303 -5.46 10.23 -33.34
N LYS A 304 -5.75 9.95 -32.04
CA LYS A 304 -7.07 10.14 -31.43
C LYS A 304 -7.09 11.39 -30.57
N ASP A 305 -8.11 12.22 -30.74
CA ASP A 305 -8.26 13.43 -29.94
C ASP A 305 -8.75 13.09 -28.51
N LEU A 306 -7.90 13.33 -27.52
CA LEU A 306 -8.20 13.18 -26.09
C LEU A 306 -8.47 14.54 -25.40
N SER A 307 -8.70 15.61 -26.17
CA SER A 307 -9.09 16.89 -25.60
C SER A 307 -10.55 16.87 -25.13
N TYR A 308 -10.87 17.76 -24.19
CA TYR A 308 -12.24 18.01 -23.73
C TYR A 308 -12.84 19.23 -24.43
N PHE A 309 -14.09 19.14 -24.86
CA PHE A 309 -14.84 20.27 -25.40
C PHE A 309 -15.84 20.78 -24.34
N ASP A 310 -15.58 21.98 -23.81
CA ASP A 310 -16.50 22.66 -22.92
C ASP A 310 -17.59 23.37 -23.72
N GLN A 311 -18.79 22.78 -23.70
CA GLN A 311 -19.95 23.34 -24.39
C GLN A 311 -20.41 24.68 -23.84
N THR A 312 -20.14 24.96 -22.56
CA THR A 312 -20.60 26.21 -21.92
C THR A 312 -19.74 27.39 -22.31
N LYS A 313 -18.46 27.16 -22.51
CA LYS A 313 -17.47 28.16 -22.93
C LYS A 313 -17.24 28.16 -24.44
N ASN A 314 -17.73 27.13 -25.15
CA ASN A 314 -17.45 26.86 -26.56
C ASN A 314 -15.95 26.77 -26.85
N GLU A 315 -15.19 26.17 -25.95
CA GLU A 315 -13.75 26.05 -26.01
C GLU A 315 -13.31 24.60 -25.91
N ARG A 316 -12.14 24.30 -26.50
CA ARG A 316 -11.51 22.99 -26.45
C ARG A 316 -10.15 23.10 -25.78
N TYR A 317 -9.86 22.21 -24.84
CA TYR A 317 -8.58 22.14 -24.15
C TYR A 317 -8.22 20.71 -23.77
N TYR A 318 -6.95 20.45 -23.52
CA TYR A 318 -6.51 19.25 -22.82
C TYR A 318 -6.59 19.52 -21.31
N PRO A 319 -7.38 18.75 -20.54
CA PRO A 319 -7.39 18.86 -19.10
C PRO A 319 -6.00 18.69 -18.49
N TYR A 320 -5.70 19.46 -17.46
CA TYR A 320 -4.56 19.19 -16.59
C TYR A 320 -4.91 18.05 -15.65
N VAL A 321 -3.90 17.32 -15.21
CA VAL A 321 -4.08 16.11 -14.41
C VAL A 321 -3.38 16.25 -13.08
N ILE A 322 -4.13 16.00 -12.00
CA ILE A 322 -3.58 15.80 -10.66
C ILE A 322 -3.66 14.33 -10.33
N GLU A 323 -2.53 13.72 -10.01
CA GLU A 323 -2.35 12.29 -9.77
C GLU A 323 -2.02 12.01 -8.31
N PRO A 324 -2.95 11.65 -7.44
CA PRO A 324 -2.67 10.93 -6.20
C PRO A 324 -2.42 9.44 -6.48
N ALA A 325 -1.21 8.97 -6.21
CA ALA A 325 -0.75 7.60 -6.48
C ALA A 325 -0.20 6.95 -5.21
N ALA A 326 -1.03 6.16 -4.53
CA ALA A 326 -0.67 5.47 -3.30
C ALA A 326 -0.16 4.05 -3.57
N GLY A 327 0.93 3.68 -2.91
CA GLY A 327 1.38 2.29 -2.85
C GLY A 327 0.57 1.49 -1.84
N LEU A 328 -0.34 0.60 -2.30
CA LEU A 328 -1.13 -0.25 -1.39
C LEU A 328 -0.24 -1.10 -0.48
N THR A 329 0.81 -1.70 -1.01
CA THR A 329 1.75 -2.53 -0.25
C THR A 329 2.54 -1.72 0.78
N ARG A 330 2.92 -0.49 0.44
CA ARG A 330 3.56 0.45 1.38
C ARG A 330 2.58 0.91 2.46
N SER A 331 1.34 1.24 2.09
CA SER A 331 0.28 1.60 3.05
C SER A 331 0.00 0.46 4.03
N LEU A 332 -0.08 -0.79 3.56
CA LEU A 332 -0.24 -1.96 4.42
C LEU A 332 0.92 -2.05 5.43
N MET A 333 2.16 -1.86 4.97
CA MET A 333 3.32 -1.87 5.85
C MET A 333 3.26 -0.74 6.88
N ALA A 334 2.88 0.48 6.47
CA ALA A 334 2.76 1.62 7.37
C ALA A 334 1.70 1.38 8.44
N PHE A 335 0.52 0.88 8.08
CA PHE A 335 -0.53 0.53 9.04
C PHE A 335 -0.09 -0.55 10.03
N LEU A 336 0.68 -1.56 9.61
CA LEU A 336 1.23 -2.56 10.52
C LEU A 336 2.28 -1.97 11.48
N VAL A 337 3.16 -1.10 10.98
CA VAL A 337 4.19 -0.44 11.79
C VAL A 337 3.55 0.52 12.80
N GLU A 338 2.56 1.30 12.36
CA GLU A 338 1.85 2.23 13.24
C GLU A 338 1.06 1.51 14.33
N ALA A 339 0.37 0.44 13.96
CA ALA A 339 -0.49 -0.31 14.88
C ALA A 339 0.28 -1.14 15.91
N TYR A 340 1.55 -1.48 15.66
CA TYR A 340 2.33 -2.33 16.53
C TYR A 340 2.61 -1.66 17.88
N ALA A 341 2.22 -2.32 18.96
CA ALA A 341 2.53 -1.88 20.31
C ALA A 341 2.85 -3.09 21.21
N GLU A 342 3.63 -2.81 22.26
CA GLU A 342 3.82 -3.68 23.38
C GLU A 342 3.32 -2.93 24.62
N ASP A 343 2.38 -3.51 25.33
CA ASP A 343 1.82 -2.95 26.56
C ASP A 343 1.73 -4.02 27.67
N GLU A 344 1.38 -3.60 28.87
CA GLU A 344 1.21 -4.50 30.02
C GLU A 344 -0.24 -4.98 30.12
N ALA A 345 -0.41 -6.26 30.40
CA ALA A 345 -1.73 -6.84 30.60
C ALA A 345 -1.76 -7.78 31.78
N PRO A 346 -2.87 -7.79 32.58
CA PRO A 346 -3.03 -8.69 33.71
C PRO A 346 -2.86 -10.16 33.32
N ASN A 347 -2.21 -10.94 34.18
CA ASN A 347 -2.08 -12.38 34.00
C ASN A 347 -2.87 -13.15 35.08
N ALA A 348 -3.04 -14.47 34.87
CA ALA A 348 -3.82 -15.32 35.74
C ALA A 348 -3.22 -15.51 37.15
N LYS A 349 -2.00 -15.04 37.38
CA LYS A 349 -1.29 -15.14 38.67
C LYS A 349 -1.36 -13.86 39.50
N GLY A 350 -2.12 -12.85 39.03
CA GLY A 350 -2.24 -11.54 39.66
C GLY A 350 -1.07 -10.58 39.40
N GLY A 351 -0.18 -10.92 38.49
CA GLY A 351 0.88 -10.04 37.98
C GLY A 351 0.51 -9.48 36.59
N VAL A 352 1.51 -8.90 35.93
CA VAL A 352 1.40 -8.37 34.54
C VAL A 352 2.37 -9.11 33.64
N ASP A 353 1.96 -9.31 32.36
CA ASP A 353 2.80 -9.82 31.29
C ASP A 353 2.84 -8.78 30.17
N VAL A 354 3.93 -8.73 29.44
CA VAL A 354 4.02 -7.93 28.21
C VAL A 354 3.09 -8.53 27.16
N ARG A 355 2.24 -7.68 26.58
CA ARG A 355 1.30 -8.02 25.51
C ARG A 355 1.75 -7.38 24.21
N THR A 356 1.97 -8.19 23.18
CA THR A 356 2.07 -7.69 21.81
C THR A 356 0.67 -7.48 21.24
N VAL A 357 0.41 -6.31 20.66
CA VAL A 357 -0.89 -5.96 20.10
C VAL A 357 -0.74 -5.15 18.82
N LEU A 358 -1.61 -5.41 17.83
CA LEU A 358 -1.79 -4.55 16.65
C LEU A 358 -3.04 -3.67 16.88
N LYS A 359 -2.83 -2.38 17.16
CA LYS A 359 -3.91 -1.39 17.38
C LYS A 359 -4.40 -0.82 16.06
N LEU A 360 -4.76 -1.72 15.13
CA LEU A 360 -5.34 -1.33 13.84
C LEU A 360 -6.69 -0.64 14.01
N ASP A 361 -6.99 0.36 13.18
CA ASP A 361 -8.35 0.87 13.06
C ASP A 361 -9.32 -0.30 12.81
N PRO A 362 -10.47 -0.38 13.49
CA PRO A 362 -11.41 -1.49 13.33
C PRO A 362 -11.84 -1.73 11.88
N ARG A 363 -11.88 -0.69 11.04
CA ARG A 363 -12.17 -0.79 9.61
C ARG A 363 -11.10 -1.55 8.84
N LEU A 364 -9.84 -1.50 9.29
CA LEU A 364 -8.70 -2.18 8.67
C LEU A 364 -8.46 -3.58 9.23
N ALA A 365 -8.88 -3.86 10.48
CA ALA A 365 -8.62 -5.13 11.13
C ALA A 365 -9.03 -6.34 10.26
N PRO A 366 -8.13 -7.33 10.05
CA PRO A 366 -8.42 -8.50 9.23
C PRO A 366 -9.59 -9.34 9.75
N VAL A 367 -9.62 -9.54 11.06
CA VAL A 367 -10.71 -10.20 11.80
C VAL A 367 -11.44 -9.14 12.60
N LYS A 368 -12.74 -8.99 12.38
CA LYS A 368 -13.54 -7.92 13.01
C LYS A 368 -13.97 -8.26 14.43
N ALA A 369 -14.25 -9.52 14.66
CA ALA A 369 -14.60 -10.04 15.98
C ALA A 369 -14.15 -11.48 16.13
N ALA A 370 -13.88 -11.90 17.36
CA ALA A 370 -13.62 -13.30 17.68
C ALA A 370 -14.63 -13.79 18.72
N VAL A 371 -15.31 -14.90 18.44
CA VAL A 371 -16.25 -15.53 19.38
C VAL A 371 -15.55 -16.67 20.09
N LEU A 372 -15.46 -16.56 21.40
CA LEU A 372 -14.63 -17.39 22.25
C LEU A 372 -15.49 -17.98 23.40
N PRO A 373 -15.80 -19.28 23.42
CA PRO A 373 -16.42 -19.87 24.62
C PRO A 373 -15.43 -19.79 25.79
N LEU A 374 -15.87 -19.45 27.00
CA LEU A 374 -15.01 -19.31 28.19
C LEU A 374 -14.13 -20.54 28.40
N SER A 375 -14.70 -21.72 28.18
CA SER A 375 -14.01 -23.01 28.17
C SER A 375 -14.57 -23.90 27.05
N ARG A 376 -13.78 -24.87 26.63
CA ARG A 376 -14.27 -25.91 25.71
C ARG A 376 -15.25 -26.79 26.48
N ASN A 377 -16.54 -26.60 26.23
CA ASN A 377 -17.64 -27.19 26.96
C ASN A 377 -18.80 -27.49 25.98
N GLU A 378 -19.53 -28.58 26.25
CA GLU A 378 -20.64 -29.04 25.39
C GLU A 378 -21.83 -28.06 25.35
N ASN A 379 -21.98 -27.18 26.38
CA ASN A 379 -23.04 -26.17 26.40
C ASN A 379 -22.59 -24.82 25.83
N LEU A 380 -21.29 -24.45 25.96
CA LEU A 380 -20.78 -23.14 25.53
C LEU A 380 -20.30 -23.17 24.08
N SER A 381 -19.55 -24.21 23.66
CA SER A 381 -18.94 -24.25 22.34
C SER A 381 -19.95 -24.22 21.20
N PRO A 382 -21.08 -24.97 21.22
CA PRO A 382 -22.10 -24.86 20.19
C PRO A 382 -22.71 -23.45 20.11
N LYS A 383 -23.12 -22.87 21.23
CA LYS A 383 -23.71 -21.52 21.28
C LYS A 383 -22.76 -20.45 20.74
N ALA A 384 -21.48 -20.53 21.11
CA ALA A 384 -20.43 -19.65 20.56
C ALA A 384 -20.24 -19.83 19.04
N ARG A 385 -20.32 -21.07 18.56
CA ARG A 385 -20.21 -21.41 17.13
C ARG A 385 -21.40 -20.88 16.33
N ASP A 386 -22.60 -20.98 16.90
CA ASP A 386 -23.83 -20.44 16.28
C ASP A 386 -23.75 -18.92 16.16
N LEU A 387 -23.32 -18.24 17.23
CA LEU A 387 -23.09 -16.78 17.19
C LEU A 387 -22.04 -16.41 16.13
N ALA A 388 -20.90 -17.10 16.11
CA ALA A 388 -19.87 -16.84 15.10
C ALA A 388 -20.41 -17.05 13.67
N THR A 389 -21.23 -18.09 13.45
CA THR A 389 -21.86 -18.38 12.16
C THR A 389 -22.84 -17.28 11.76
N GLN A 390 -23.61 -16.76 12.71
CA GLN A 390 -24.52 -15.63 12.45
C GLN A 390 -23.74 -14.38 12.05
N LEU A 391 -22.71 -14.00 12.80
CA LEU A 391 -21.92 -12.79 12.57
C LEU A 391 -21.09 -12.86 11.27
N ARG A 392 -20.68 -14.06 10.82
CA ARG A 392 -19.96 -14.27 9.55
C ARG A 392 -20.75 -13.88 8.30
N LYS A 393 -22.06 -13.71 8.41
CA LYS A 393 -22.88 -13.18 7.30
C LYS A 393 -22.50 -11.73 6.96
N HIS A 394 -21.89 -11.00 7.90
CA HIS A 394 -21.62 -9.57 7.78
C HIS A 394 -20.11 -9.25 7.83
N TRP A 395 -19.33 -10.03 8.59
CA TRP A 395 -17.92 -9.73 8.87
C TRP A 395 -17.04 -10.98 8.84
N ASN A 396 -15.73 -10.78 8.70
CA ASN A 396 -14.76 -11.83 8.98
C ASN A 396 -14.67 -12.03 10.50
N VAL A 397 -15.16 -13.18 10.98
CA VAL A 397 -15.28 -13.52 12.41
C VAL A 397 -14.54 -14.82 12.70
N ASP A 398 -13.64 -14.78 13.67
CA ASP A 398 -12.92 -15.97 14.15
C ASP A 398 -13.71 -16.70 15.23
N PHE A 399 -13.43 -18.00 15.36
CA PHE A 399 -13.92 -18.85 16.45
C PHE A 399 -12.76 -19.68 16.96
N ASP A 400 -12.51 -19.63 18.28
CA ASP A 400 -11.43 -20.38 18.90
C ASP A 400 -11.87 -20.92 20.29
N ASP A 401 -11.80 -22.25 20.46
CA ASP A 401 -12.07 -22.94 21.70
C ASP A 401 -10.85 -23.67 22.28
N ALA A 402 -9.64 -23.42 21.70
CA ALA A 402 -8.42 -24.13 22.05
C ALA A 402 -7.57 -23.43 23.13
N GLY A 403 -7.44 -24.04 24.29
CA GLY A 403 -6.65 -23.55 25.41
C GLY A 403 -7.38 -22.54 26.30
N ALA A 404 -6.66 -21.92 27.24
CA ALA A 404 -7.24 -20.97 28.18
C ALA A 404 -7.67 -19.67 27.53
N ILE A 405 -8.74 -19.04 28.00
CA ILE A 405 -9.34 -17.81 27.43
C ILE A 405 -8.32 -16.68 27.33
N GLY A 406 -7.46 -16.47 28.32
CA GLY A 406 -6.44 -15.43 28.29
C GLY A 406 -5.43 -15.60 27.14
N ARG A 407 -5.05 -16.84 26.79
CA ARG A 407 -4.19 -17.11 25.63
C ARG A 407 -4.90 -16.83 24.31
N ARG A 408 -6.20 -17.07 24.25
CA ARG A 408 -7.02 -16.77 23.07
C ARG A 408 -7.16 -15.27 22.85
N TYR A 409 -7.37 -14.50 23.91
CA TYR A 409 -7.32 -13.03 23.83
C TYR A 409 -5.97 -12.54 23.29
N ARG A 410 -4.83 -13.08 23.78
CA ARG A 410 -3.50 -12.71 23.27
C ARG A 410 -3.33 -13.00 21.79
N ARG A 411 -3.84 -14.15 21.30
CA ARG A 411 -3.81 -14.46 19.87
C ARG A 411 -4.58 -13.44 19.03
N GLN A 412 -5.71 -12.98 19.52
CA GLN A 412 -6.54 -11.97 18.85
C GLN A 412 -5.92 -10.56 18.95
N ASP A 413 -5.33 -10.22 20.10
CA ASP A 413 -4.60 -8.96 20.26
C ASP A 413 -3.44 -8.85 19.25
N GLU A 414 -2.66 -9.91 19.04
CA GLU A 414 -1.52 -9.95 18.10
C GLU A 414 -1.93 -9.80 16.63
N ILE A 415 -3.14 -10.16 16.25
CA ILE A 415 -3.64 -10.02 14.87
C ILE A 415 -4.53 -8.80 14.66
N GLY A 416 -4.76 -8.03 15.74
CA GLY A 416 -5.46 -6.77 15.67
C GLY A 416 -6.98 -6.87 15.70
N THR A 417 -7.57 -7.98 16.19
CA THR A 417 -9.02 -8.14 16.32
C THR A 417 -9.57 -7.15 17.34
N PRO A 418 -10.46 -6.21 16.97
CA PRO A 418 -10.91 -5.16 17.88
C PRO A 418 -11.83 -5.64 19.00
N PHE A 419 -12.63 -6.69 18.75
CA PHE A 419 -13.63 -7.19 19.70
C PHE A 419 -13.52 -8.70 19.90
N CYS A 420 -13.47 -9.14 21.17
CA CYS A 420 -13.61 -10.54 21.54
C CYS A 420 -14.92 -10.74 22.30
N LEU A 421 -15.76 -11.64 21.78
CA LEU A 421 -17.07 -11.98 22.33
C LEU A 421 -16.96 -13.28 23.10
N THR A 422 -17.04 -13.23 24.43
CA THR A 422 -16.94 -14.42 25.27
C THR A 422 -18.31 -14.94 25.63
N VAL A 423 -18.57 -16.19 25.24
CA VAL A 423 -19.72 -16.96 25.66
C VAL A 423 -19.33 -17.73 26.92
N ASP A 424 -19.94 -17.38 28.04
CA ASP A 424 -19.68 -17.93 29.38
C ASP A 424 -20.91 -18.66 29.96
N PHE A 425 -20.81 -19.12 31.17
CA PHE A 425 -21.93 -19.83 31.81
C PHE A 425 -23.11 -18.90 32.07
N ASP A 426 -22.88 -17.64 32.43
CA ASP A 426 -23.93 -16.65 32.63
C ASP A 426 -24.72 -16.40 31.33
N THR A 427 -24.07 -16.57 30.16
CA THR A 427 -24.74 -16.47 28.85
C THR A 427 -25.90 -17.47 28.69
N LEU A 428 -25.86 -18.59 29.39
CA LEU A 428 -26.93 -19.58 29.31
C LEU A 428 -28.21 -19.10 30.00
N ASP A 429 -28.05 -18.25 31.00
CA ASP A 429 -29.15 -17.73 31.83
C ASP A 429 -29.60 -16.33 31.34
N ASP A 430 -28.66 -15.39 31.11
CA ASP A 430 -28.97 -14.00 30.81
C ASP A 430 -29.03 -13.68 29.29
N GLN A 431 -28.73 -14.67 28.42
CA GLN A 431 -28.69 -14.49 26.98
C GLN A 431 -27.82 -13.31 26.52
N ALA A 432 -26.69 -13.04 27.23
CA ALA A 432 -25.74 -12.00 26.89
C ALA A 432 -24.32 -12.57 26.80
N VAL A 433 -23.42 -11.86 26.11
CA VAL A 433 -22.00 -12.19 25.99
C VAL A 433 -21.14 -11.08 26.58
N THR A 434 -19.95 -11.44 27.05
CA THR A 434 -18.95 -10.47 27.46
C THR A 434 -18.18 -10.00 26.23
N VAL A 435 -18.28 -8.71 25.88
CA VAL A 435 -17.49 -8.08 24.81
C VAL A 435 -16.25 -7.46 25.44
N ARG A 436 -15.05 -7.91 25.00
CA ARG A 436 -13.78 -7.33 25.40
C ARG A 436 -13.23 -6.47 24.28
N HIS A 437 -12.90 -5.23 24.59
CA HIS A 437 -12.22 -4.29 23.70
C HIS A 437 -10.71 -4.57 23.70
N ARG A 438 -10.11 -4.63 22.49
CA ARG A 438 -8.66 -4.87 22.32
C ARG A 438 -7.81 -3.81 23.01
N ASP A 439 -8.12 -2.54 22.79
CA ASP A 439 -7.22 -1.43 23.16
C ASP A 439 -7.26 -1.12 24.65
N SER A 440 -8.45 -0.98 25.24
CA SER A 440 -8.63 -0.72 26.68
C SER A 440 -8.61 -1.97 27.55
N MET A 441 -8.85 -3.14 26.97
CA MET A 441 -9.11 -4.42 27.66
C MET A 441 -10.38 -4.39 28.53
N GLU A 442 -11.16 -3.32 28.50
CA GLU A 442 -12.45 -3.22 29.17
C GLU A 442 -13.42 -4.27 28.64
N GLN A 443 -14.32 -4.68 29.51
CA GLN A 443 -15.32 -5.69 29.22
C GLN A 443 -16.72 -5.19 29.62
N GLU A 444 -17.67 -5.43 28.74
CA GLU A 444 -19.08 -5.11 28.97
C GLU A 444 -19.99 -6.27 28.56
N ARG A 445 -21.17 -6.35 29.19
CA ARG A 445 -22.19 -7.34 28.82
C ARG A 445 -23.10 -6.78 27.74
N VAL A 446 -23.29 -7.56 26.67
CA VAL A 446 -24.14 -7.21 25.53
C VAL A 446 -25.08 -8.39 25.26
N ALA A 447 -26.39 -8.10 25.20
CA ALA A 447 -27.39 -9.11 24.89
C ALA A 447 -27.16 -9.71 23.49
N LEU A 448 -27.37 -11.02 23.31
CA LEU A 448 -27.09 -11.73 22.07
C LEU A 448 -27.82 -11.12 20.86
N ASP A 449 -29.05 -10.65 21.04
CA ASP A 449 -29.86 -9.99 20.02
C ASP A 449 -29.38 -8.57 19.67
N GLN A 450 -28.53 -7.97 20.50
CA GLN A 450 -27.95 -6.64 20.30
C GLN A 450 -26.51 -6.68 19.74
N VAL A 451 -25.85 -7.85 19.74
CA VAL A 451 -24.45 -7.98 19.35
C VAL A 451 -24.19 -7.49 17.92
N GLU A 452 -25.07 -7.83 16.98
CA GLU A 452 -24.92 -7.41 15.59
C GLU A 452 -24.99 -5.89 15.45
N GLY A 453 -25.99 -5.25 16.04
CA GLY A 453 -26.11 -3.78 16.06
C GLY A 453 -24.95 -3.09 16.79
N TYR A 454 -24.48 -3.70 17.89
CA TYR A 454 -23.32 -3.22 18.65
C TYR A 454 -22.05 -3.19 17.80
N LEU A 455 -21.77 -4.28 17.06
CA LEU A 455 -20.62 -4.36 16.17
C LEU A 455 -20.78 -3.45 14.95
N ALA A 456 -21.98 -3.40 14.36
CA ALA A 456 -22.26 -2.56 13.19
C ALA A 456 -21.95 -1.08 13.47
N ALA A 457 -22.38 -0.57 14.63
CA ALA A 457 -22.14 0.82 15.02
C ALA A 457 -20.64 1.16 15.18
N ARG A 458 -19.77 0.16 15.45
CA ARG A 458 -18.34 0.35 15.72
C ARG A 458 -17.44 -0.04 14.57
N LEU A 459 -17.93 -0.82 13.61
CA LEU A 459 -17.15 -1.34 12.47
C LEU A 459 -17.38 -0.58 11.18
N ILE A 460 -18.48 0.15 11.06
CA ILE A 460 -18.79 0.95 9.85
C ILE A 460 -18.05 2.30 9.87
N GLY A 461 -17.53 2.69 11.01
CA GLY A 461 -16.87 3.98 11.20
C GLY A 461 -17.91 5.09 11.37
N SER A 462 -18.14 5.48 12.59
CA SER A 462 -18.89 6.69 12.92
C SER A 462 -18.12 7.93 12.53
#